data_9f1bb72a3362099314424cf8dcc34f2f
#
_entry.id   9f1bb72a3362099314424cf8dcc34f2f
#
_cell.length_a   1.000
_cell.length_b   1.000
_cell.length_c   1.000
_cell.angle_alpha   90.00
_cell.angle_beta   90.00
_cell.angle_gamma   90.00
#
_symmetry.space_group_name_H-M   'P 1'
#
loop_
_entity.id
_entity.type
_entity.pdbx_description
1 polymer ?
#
loop_
_entity_poly.entity_id
_entity_poly.type
_entity_poly.pdbx_seq_one_letter_code
_entity_poly.pdbx_strand_id
1 'polypeptide(L)'
;MRFYDSLDKRKKNFDPVKKDLTIYVCGVTTSDYSHLGHAFSSMVFEVLQKYMKYRKFKVTRIQNFTDVDDKIINKAIKEKSSMTEVSEKYMNAFMEDMDKLGIQRANFYPKATDEIPNIIEFIKKLELKGFTYILEGSVYFKVKAKENYGKLSRRDLDNIVQGTRVNVNEEKQHPGDFALWKKSKENEPFWNSPWGKGRPGWHIECSSMVMSNFGDSVDFHGGGLDLLFPHHENEIAQSEAITDKRFANFWIHNGLLKISEDKMSKSTGNFIRLRDALKIHTPNALRFWMLSSHYRNPIVYDEDIINSQSKALRKLKDSTFNTSTEKKCGNPSDFNGFRKLFEKHMDDDLNTPKAISVLFDLSKEINKAISEGKNIKSGQNLLKELASILGIDLEN
;
A
#
# COMPACT_ATOMS: atom_id res chain seq x y z
N MET A 1 3.69 4.67 20.28
CA MET A 1 3.67 4.99 18.83
C MET A 1 2.41 5.76 18.49
N ARG A 2 2.42 6.59 17.45
CA ARG A 2 1.22 7.31 16.96
C ARG A 2 1.19 7.22 15.44
N PHE A 3 0.01 6.98 14.86
CA PHE A 3 -0.19 6.96 13.41
C PHE A 3 -1.34 7.87 13.04
N TYR A 4 -1.21 8.52 11.89
CA TYR A 4 -2.29 9.29 11.32
C TYR A 4 -3.35 8.34 10.77
N ASP A 5 -4.57 8.49 11.26
CA ASP A 5 -5.73 7.74 10.78
C ASP A 5 -6.53 8.63 9.81
N SER A 6 -6.65 8.19 8.56
CA SER A 6 -7.38 8.95 7.54
C SER A 6 -8.89 9.05 7.84
N LEU A 7 -9.45 8.11 8.59
CA LEU A 7 -10.86 8.16 8.99
C LEU A 7 -11.10 9.25 10.05
N ASP A 8 -10.24 9.28 11.08
CA ASP A 8 -10.36 10.28 12.18
C ASP A 8 -9.62 11.59 11.84
N LYS A 9 -8.86 11.65 10.76
CA LYS A 9 -8.06 12.80 10.27
C LYS A 9 -7.12 13.40 11.33
N ARG A 10 -6.61 12.56 12.21
CA ARG A 10 -5.65 12.92 13.27
C ARG A 10 -4.71 11.79 13.60
N LYS A 11 -3.58 12.12 14.21
CA LYS A 11 -2.70 11.11 14.80
C LYS A 11 -3.34 10.53 16.05
N LYS A 12 -3.42 9.21 16.12
CA LYS A 12 -3.92 8.45 17.27
C LYS A 12 -2.81 7.63 17.89
N ASN A 13 -2.90 7.41 19.17
CA ASN A 13 -2.03 6.45 19.85
C ASN A 13 -2.32 5.04 19.33
N PHE A 14 -1.26 4.32 19.03
CA PHE A 14 -1.28 2.90 18.73
C PHE A 14 -0.83 2.16 19.98
N ASP A 15 -1.79 1.55 20.65
CA ASP A 15 -1.59 0.80 21.89
C ASP A 15 -2.34 -0.54 21.79
N PRO A 16 -1.81 -1.48 21.01
CA PRO A 16 -2.48 -2.75 20.76
C PRO A 16 -2.39 -3.66 21.98
N VAL A 17 -3.52 -4.27 22.33
CA VAL A 17 -3.60 -5.27 23.40
C VAL A 17 -2.88 -6.57 23.02
N LYS A 18 -2.84 -6.89 21.73
CA LYS A 18 -2.22 -8.09 21.16
C LYS A 18 -0.90 -7.76 20.48
N LYS A 19 0.03 -8.72 20.49
CA LYS A 19 1.28 -8.62 19.71
C LYS A 19 1.17 -9.09 18.27
N ASP A 20 0.08 -9.79 17.91
CA ASP A 20 -0.22 -10.19 16.54
C ASP A 20 -0.93 -9.04 15.85
N LEU A 21 -0.33 -8.51 14.79
CA LEU A 21 -0.85 -7.38 14.00
C LEU A 21 -1.21 -7.82 12.59
N THR A 22 -2.30 -7.27 12.10
CA THR A 22 -2.82 -7.50 10.76
C THR A 22 -2.73 -6.23 9.91
N ILE A 23 -2.19 -6.38 8.70
CA ILE A 23 -2.09 -5.29 7.72
C ILE A 23 -2.73 -5.79 6.42
N TYR A 24 -3.73 -5.07 5.93
CA TYR A 24 -4.28 -5.30 4.59
C TYR A 24 -3.99 -4.12 3.68
N VAL A 25 -3.46 -4.41 2.51
CA VAL A 25 -3.12 -3.41 1.50
C VAL A 25 -3.89 -3.72 0.23
N CYS A 26 -4.69 -2.77 -0.26
CA CYS A 26 -5.28 -2.90 -1.56
C CYS A 26 -4.19 -2.97 -2.63
N GLY A 27 -4.19 -4.08 -3.36
CA GLY A 27 -3.18 -4.39 -4.35
C GLY A 27 -3.46 -3.78 -5.71
N VAL A 28 -3.04 -4.45 -6.76
CA VAL A 28 -3.11 -3.94 -8.13
C VAL A 28 -4.11 -4.73 -8.97
N THR A 29 -4.76 -4.03 -9.91
CA THR A 29 -5.43 -4.68 -11.03
C THR A 29 -4.38 -5.15 -12.04
N THR A 30 -4.37 -6.45 -12.30
CA THR A 30 -3.34 -7.14 -13.09
C THR A 30 -3.55 -6.97 -14.60
N SER A 31 -3.69 -5.73 -15.04
CA SER A 31 -3.96 -5.39 -16.46
C SER A 31 -2.76 -4.78 -17.18
N ASP A 32 -1.69 -4.40 -16.47
CA ASP A 32 -0.48 -3.79 -17.03
C ASP A 32 0.68 -3.84 -16.04
N TYR A 33 1.89 -3.54 -16.51
CA TYR A 33 3.10 -3.42 -15.68
C TYR A 33 2.93 -2.39 -14.57
N SER A 34 3.66 -2.60 -13.48
CA SER A 34 3.67 -1.69 -12.34
C SER A 34 4.33 -0.37 -12.67
N HIS A 35 3.76 0.71 -12.18
CA HIS A 35 4.39 2.03 -12.18
C HIS A 35 4.96 2.40 -10.81
N LEU A 36 5.76 3.45 -10.75
CA LEU A 36 6.40 3.93 -9.51
C LEU A 36 5.40 4.18 -8.36
N GLY A 37 4.16 4.58 -8.67
CA GLY A 37 3.13 4.78 -7.64
C GLY A 37 2.74 3.47 -6.92
N HIS A 38 2.66 2.33 -7.64
CA HIS A 38 2.44 1.01 -7.04
C HIS A 38 3.64 0.62 -6.15
N ALA A 39 4.86 0.89 -6.62
CA ALA A 39 6.08 0.64 -5.86
C ALA A 39 6.11 1.46 -4.56
N PHE A 40 5.75 2.75 -4.63
CA PHE A 40 5.69 3.62 -3.46
C PHE A 40 4.70 3.12 -2.42
N SER A 41 3.48 2.76 -2.85
CA SER A 41 2.49 2.19 -1.94
C SER A 41 2.99 0.90 -1.29
N SER A 42 3.48 -0.07 -2.07
CA SER A 42 4.01 -1.33 -1.54
C SER A 42 5.16 -1.11 -0.54
N MET A 43 6.03 -0.12 -0.82
CA MET A 43 7.16 0.24 0.05
C MET A 43 6.72 0.82 1.39
N VAL A 44 5.71 1.69 1.40
CA VAL A 44 5.19 2.30 2.64
C VAL A 44 4.70 1.21 3.60
N PHE A 45 3.93 0.24 3.11
CA PHE A 45 3.43 -0.86 3.93
C PHE A 45 4.49 -1.90 4.28
N GLU A 46 5.52 -2.05 3.44
CA GLU A 46 6.69 -2.85 3.80
C GLU A 46 7.47 -2.22 4.95
N VAL A 47 7.70 -0.90 4.92
CA VAL A 47 8.37 -0.18 6.01
C VAL A 47 7.55 -0.24 7.29
N LEU A 48 6.23 -0.09 7.23
CA LEU A 48 5.34 -0.30 8.36
C LEU A 48 5.53 -1.71 8.94
N GLN A 49 5.48 -2.76 8.10
CA GLN A 49 5.69 -4.15 8.53
C GLN A 49 7.06 -4.36 9.17
N LYS A 50 8.13 -3.87 8.53
CA LYS A 50 9.52 -3.98 9.06
C LYS A 50 9.66 -3.27 10.39
N TYR A 51 9.14 -2.05 10.50
CA TYR A 51 9.21 -1.30 11.74
C TYR A 51 8.43 -1.97 12.87
N MET A 52 7.22 -2.48 12.61
CA MET A 52 6.46 -3.22 13.62
C MET A 52 7.16 -4.51 14.06
N LYS A 53 7.78 -5.26 13.12
CA LYS A 53 8.62 -6.42 13.47
C LYS A 53 9.82 -6.03 14.31
N TYR A 54 10.49 -4.93 14.00
CA TYR A 54 11.57 -4.37 14.83
C TYR A 54 11.08 -4.04 16.24
N ARG A 55 9.87 -3.49 16.38
CA ARG A 55 9.20 -3.21 17.66
C ARG A 55 8.61 -4.48 18.33
N LYS A 56 9.02 -5.68 17.85
CA LYS A 56 8.69 -7.01 18.42
C LYS A 56 7.21 -7.40 18.32
N PHE A 57 6.49 -6.88 17.31
CA PHE A 57 5.19 -7.39 16.93
C PHE A 57 5.33 -8.53 15.92
N LYS A 58 4.41 -9.50 15.98
CA LYS A 58 4.23 -10.49 14.93
C LYS A 58 3.25 -9.91 13.91
N VAL A 59 3.69 -9.74 12.67
CA VAL A 59 2.93 -9.01 11.66
C VAL A 59 2.57 -9.92 10.51
N THR A 60 1.28 -10.01 10.20
CA THR A 60 0.75 -10.62 8.97
C THR A 60 0.29 -9.52 8.04
N ARG A 61 0.94 -9.40 6.87
CA ARG A 61 0.56 -8.47 5.81
C ARG A 61 -0.02 -9.24 4.63
N ILE A 62 -1.20 -8.82 4.18
CA ILE A 62 -1.87 -9.29 2.97
C ILE A 62 -1.91 -8.16 1.96
N GLN A 63 -1.67 -8.47 0.70
CA GLN A 63 -1.85 -7.58 -0.44
C GLN A 63 -2.49 -8.38 -1.56
N ASN A 64 -3.70 -7.99 -2.00
CA ASN A 64 -4.43 -8.76 -3.00
C ASN A 64 -3.98 -8.49 -4.43
N PHE A 65 -4.44 -9.36 -5.33
CA PHE A 65 -4.52 -9.09 -6.76
C PHE A 65 -5.98 -9.06 -7.21
N THR A 66 -6.37 -7.96 -7.89
CA THR A 66 -7.60 -7.92 -8.66
C THR A 66 -7.29 -8.53 -10.02
N ASP A 67 -7.61 -9.81 -10.19
CA ASP A 67 -7.32 -10.62 -11.37
C ASP A 67 -8.55 -10.82 -12.29
N VAL A 68 -9.68 -10.18 -11.94
CA VAL A 68 -10.89 -10.05 -12.76
C VAL A 68 -11.39 -8.62 -12.75
N ASP A 69 -11.36 -7.95 -13.91
CA ASP A 69 -11.79 -6.55 -14.07
C ASP A 69 -12.05 -6.25 -15.56
N ASP A 70 -12.86 -5.24 -15.84
CA ASP A 70 -13.13 -4.80 -17.21
C ASP A 70 -11.85 -4.52 -18.03
N LYS A 71 -10.81 -3.97 -17.37
CA LYS A 71 -9.52 -3.65 -18.01
C LYS A 71 -8.77 -4.91 -18.44
N ILE A 72 -8.83 -5.97 -17.62
CA ILE A 72 -8.18 -7.26 -17.92
C ILE A 72 -8.92 -7.96 -19.07
N ILE A 73 -10.25 -7.99 -18.99
CA ILE A 73 -11.11 -8.58 -20.02
C ILE A 73 -10.90 -7.89 -21.37
N ASN A 74 -10.97 -6.56 -21.41
CA ASN A 74 -10.76 -5.79 -22.64
C ASN A 74 -9.35 -6.00 -23.22
N LYS A 75 -8.35 -6.14 -22.37
CA LYS A 75 -6.97 -6.42 -22.78
C LYS A 75 -6.82 -7.83 -23.34
N ALA A 76 -7.43 -8.81 -22.70
CA ALA A 76 -7.44 -10.19 -23.18
C ALA A 76 -8.05 -10.30 -24.57
N ILE A 77 -9.20 -9.64 -24.80
CA ILE A 77 -9.84 -9.56 -26.11
C ILE A 77 -8.89 -8.91 -27.15
N LYS A 78 -8.25 -7.79 -26.79
CA LYS A 78 -7.32 -7.07 -27.67
C LYS A 78 -6.08 -7.89 -28.02
N GLU A 79 -5.54 -8.62 -27.03
CA GLU A 79 -4.31 -9.45 -27.18
C GLU A 79 -4.64 -10.85 -27.71
N LYS A 80 -5.93 -11.19 -27.94
CA LYS A 80 -6.40 -12.53 -28.35
C LYS A 80 -5.91 -13.63 -27.40
N SER A 81 -5.93 -13.35 -26.12
CA SER A 81 -5.49 -14.20 -25.02
C SER A 81 -6.64 -14.40 -24.03
N SER A 82 -6.47 -15.30 -23.07
CA SER A 82 -7.43 -15.45 -21.98
C SER A 82 -7.21 -14.38 -20.89
N MET A 83 -8.27 -14.09 -20.12
CA MET A 83 -8.18 -13.21 -18.94
C MET A 83 -7.13 -13.73 -17.95
N THR A 84 -7.08 -15.05 -17.74
CA THR A 84 -6.13 -15.70 -16.81
C THR A 84 -4.68 -15.49 -17.26
N GLU A 85 -4.36 -15.73 -18.54
CA GLU A 85 -3.01 -15.51 -19.09
C GLU A 85 -2.57 -14.06 -18.96
N VAL A 86 -3.46 -13.10 -19.25
CA VAL A 86 -3.15 -11.67 -19.08
C VAL A 86 -2.88 -11.36 -17.61
N SER A 87 -3.75 -11.82 -16.71
CA SER A 87 -3.60 -11.56 -15.28
C SER A 87 -2.32 -12.18 -14.71
N GLU A 88 -2.05 -13.45 -14.98
CA GLU A 88 -0.84 -14.14 -14.53
C GLU A 88 0.44 -13.48 -15.02
N LYS A 89 0.47 -13.05 -16.30
CA LYS A 89 1.60 -12.29 -16.87
C LYS A 89 1.91 -11.05 -16.02
N TYR A 90 0.89 -10.28 -15.66
CA TYR A 90 1.10 -9.02 -14.91
C TYR A 90 1.24 -9.22 -13.41
N MET A 91 0.69 -10.28 -12.81
CA MET A 91 1.01 -10.69 -11.45
C MET A 91 2.49 -11.07 -11.32
N ASN A 92 2.99 -11.91 -12.21
CA ASN A 92 4.40 -12.32 -12.22
C ASN A 92 5.31 -11.11 -12.42
N ALA A 93 4.97 -10.23 -13.38
CA ALA A 93 5.71 -8.99 -13.61
C ALA A 93 5.72 -8.05 -12.39
N PHE A 94 4.60 -7.95 -11.65
CA PHE A 94 4.53 -7.19 -10.40
C PHE A 94 5.50 -7.77 -9.36
N MET A 95 5.46 -9.10 -9.15
CA MET A 95 6.32 -9.77 -8.17
C MET A 95 7.80 -9.58 -8.51
N GLU A 96 8.19 -9.76 -9.78
CA GLU A 96 9.56 -9.53 -10.25
C GLU A 96 10.02 -8.08 -10.04
N ASP A 97 9.16 -7.12 -10.37
CA ASP A 97 9.48 -5.70 -10.25
C ASP A 97 9.64 -5.28 -8.78
N MET A 98 8.79 -5.81 -7.87
CA MET A 98 8.91 -5.56 -6.43
C MET A 98 10.15 -6.23 -5.83
N ASP A 99 10.47 -7.47 -6.24
CA ASP A 99 11.68 -8.17 -5.81
C ASP A 99 12.95 -7.41 -6.25
N LYS A 100 12.98 -6.91 -7.52
CA LYS A 100 14.10 -6.09 -8.02
C LYS A 100 14.27 -4.79 -7.26
N LEU A 101 13.18 -4.18 -6.80
CA LEU A 101 13.25 -3.00 -5.94
C LEU A 101 13.62 -3.34 -4.49
N GLY A 102 13.75 -4.63 -4.13
CA GLY A 102 14.07 -5.09 -2.80
C GLY A 102 12.90 -4.95 -1.80
N ILE A 103 11.66 -4.92 -2.28
CA ILE A 103 10.48 -4.89 -1.43
C ILE A 103 10.20 -6.31 -0.91
N GLN A 104 10.19 -6.47 0.42
CA GLN A 104 9.83 -7.74 1.04
C GLN A 104 8.40 -8.13 0.66
N ARG A 105 8.21 -9.36 0.18
CA ARG A 105 6.90 -9.90 -0.17
C ARG A 105 5.94 -9.86 1.02
N ALA A 106 4.63 -9.66 0.76
CA ALA A 106 3.59 -9.86 1.76
C ALA A 106 3.51 -11.35 2.16
N ASN A 107 2.84 -11.63 3.27
CA ASN A 107 2.66 -13.01 3.70
C ASN A 107 1.74 -13.79 2.74
N PHE A 108 0.72 -13.10 2.19
CA PHE A 108 -0.24 -13.68 1.26
C PHE A 108 -0.61 -12.67 0.19
N TYR A 109 -0.93 -13.19 -1.00
CA TYR A 109 -1.45 -12.44 -2.15
C TYR A 109 -2.72 -13.13 -2.67
N PRO A 110 -3.88 -12.97 -2.00
CA PRO A 110 -5.13 -13.57 -2.46
C PRO A 110 -5.56 -12.95 -3.79
N LYS A 111 -6.21 -13.76 -4.63
CA LYS A 111 -6.77 -13.34 -5.91
C LYS A 111 -8.28 -13.24 -5.81
N ALA A 112 -8.87 -12.27 -6.53
CA ALA A 112 -10.32 -12.08 -6.53
C ALA A 112 -11.06 -13.32 -7.07
N THR A 113 -10.47 -14.02 -8.05
CA THR A 113 -11.06 -15.25 -8.60
C THR A 113 -11.09 -16.41 -7.62
N ASP A 114 -10.14 -16.49 -6.68
CA ASP A 114 -10.13 -17.52 -5.64
C ASP A 114 -11.17 -17.23 -4.53
N GLU A 115 -11.61 -15.98 -4.38
CA GLU A 115 -12.54 -15.53 -3.35
C GLU A 115 -14.02 -15.55 -3.76
N ILE A 116 -14.36 -15.98 -4.97
CA ILE A 116 -15.74 -15.97 -5.49
C ILE A 116 -16.77 -16.59 -4.53
N PRO A 117 -16.54 -17.76 -3.93
CA PRO A 117 -17.51 -18.33 -2.98
C PRO A 117 -17.73 -17.42 -1.76
N ASN A 118 -16.68 -16.86 -1.19
CA ASN A 118 -16.76 -15.97 -0.03
C ASN A 118 -17.44 -14.64 -0.40
N ILE A 119 -17.19 -14.11 -1.60
CA ILE A 119 -17.85 -12.90 -2.13
C ILE A 119 -19.35 -13.13 -2.26
N ILE A 120 -19.79 -14.27 -2.81
CA ILE A 120 -21.21 -14.61 -2.91
C ILE A 120 -21.86 -14.65 -1.53
N GLU A 121 -21.24 -15.33 -0.57
CA GLU A 121 -21.76 -15.40 0.80
C GLU A 121 -21.77 -14.01 1.49
N PHE A 122 -20.79 -13.16 1.20
CA PHE A 122 -20.77 -11.79 1.70
C PHE A 122 -21.97 -11.00 1.15
N ILE A 123 -22.22 -11.07 -0.14
CA ILE A 123 -23.35 -10.37 -0.78
C ILE A 123 -24.69 -10.86 -0.24
N LYS A 124 -24.87 -12.18 -0.03
CA LYS A 124 -26.07 -12.73 0.61
C LYS A 124 -26.31 -12.15 2.02
N LYS A 125 -25.25 -11.97 2.81
CA LYS A 125 -25.37 -11.32 4.13
C LYS A 125 -25.83 -9.87 4.02
N LEU A 126 -25.32 -9.12 3.02
CA LEU A 126 -25.77 -7.76 2.74
C LEU A 126 -27.24 -7.72 2.30
N GLU A 127 -27.66 -8.69 1.48
CA GLU A 127 -29.03 -8.84 1.01
C GLU A 127 -29.98 -9.12 2.16
N LEU A 128 -29.66 -10.07 3.05
CA LEU A 128 -30.45 -10.36 4.25
C LEU A 128 -30.61 -9.16 5.17
N LYS A 129 -29.64 -8.25 5.22
CA LYS A 129 -29.70 -7.02 5.99
C LYS A 129 -30.36 -5.84 5.24
N GLY A 130 -30.79 -6.05 4.00
CA GLY A 130 -31.52 -5.05 3.21
C GLY A 130 -30.65 -3.98 2.53
N PHE A 131 -29.33 -4.17 2.45
CA PHE A 131 -28.39 -3.23 1.86
C PHE A 131 -28.24 -3.36 0.34
N THR A 132 -28.96 -4.28 -0.31
CA THR A 132 -28.82 -4.53 -1.73
C THR A 132 -30.12 -4.45 -2.50
N TYR A 133 -30.03 -4.33 -3.82
CA TYR A 133 -31.12 -4.56 -4.77
C TYR A 133 -30.58 -5.15 -6.06
N ILE A 134 -31.45 -5.80 -6.80
CA ILE A 134 -31.13 -6.39 -8.09
C ILE A 134 -31.67 -5.47 -9.19
N LEU A 135 -30.83 -5.18 -10.18
CA LEU A 135 -31.19 -4.46 -11.38
C LEU A 135 -30.59 -5.19 -12.58
N GLU A 136 -31.42 -5.61 -13.53
CA GLU A 136 -31.03 -6.32 -14.76
C GLU A 136 -30.09 -7.53 -14.56
N GLY A 137 -30.20 -8.22 -13.42
CA GLY A 137 -29.36 -9.36 -13.06
C GLY A 137 -27.98 -9.00 -12.44
N SER A 138 -27.74 -7.73 -12.17
CA SER A 138 -26.62 -7.23 -11.36
C SER A 138 -27.12 -6.90 -9.95
N VAL A 139 -26.25 -7.08 -8.93
CA VAL A 139 -26.54 -6.71 -7.54
C VAL A 139 -25.82 -5.43 -7.18
N TYR A 140 -26.54 -4.47 -6.66
CA TYR A 140 -26.01 -3.17 -6.25
C TYR A 140 -26.12 -2.96 -4.74
N PHE A 141 -25.15 -2.26 -4.18
CA PHE A 141 -25.19 -1.75 -2.80
C PHE A 141 -25.97 -0.44 -2.76
N LYS A 142 -26.93 -0.32 -1.82
CA LYS A 142 -27.73 0.88 -1.58
C LYS A 142 -26.95 1.83 -0.64
N VAL A 143 -26.29 2.86 -1.18
CA VAL A 143 -25.50 3.78 -0.34
C VAL A 143 -26.38 4.57 0.65
N LYS A 144 -27.64 4.89 0.28
CA LYS A 144 -28.59 5.57 1.16
C LYS A 144 -29.03 4.72 2.36
N ALA A 145 -28.93 3.39 2.27
CA ALA A 145 -29.27 2.50 3.39
C ALA A 145 -28.16 2.46 4.46
N LYS A 146 -26.93 2.88 4.12
CA LYS A 146 -25.81 2.90 5.06
C LYS A 146 -25.68 4.25 5.73
N GLU A 147 -26.06 4.29 6.99
CA GLU A 147 -25.79 5.45 7.84
C GLU A 147 -24.31 5.82 7.84
N ASN A 148 -24.00 7.09 7.77
CA ASN A 148 -22.62 7.60 7.74
C ASN A 148 -21.78 7.14 6.53
N TYR A 149 -22.42 6.81 5.39
CA TYR A 149 -21.68 6.67 4.13
C TYR A 149 -20.98 8.00 3.79
N GLY A 150 -19.73 7.94 3.34
CA GLY A 150 -18.91 9.14 3.11
C GLY A 150 -18.06 9.57 4.32
N LYS A 151 -18.08 8.81 5.43
CA LYS A 151 -17.33 9.18 6.66
C LYS A 151 -15.81 9.21 6.51
N LEU A 152 -15.23 8.39 5.63
CA LEU A 152 -13.78 8.39 5.34
C LEU A 152 -13.42 9.58 4.45
N SER A 153 -14.15 9.75 3.35
CA SER A 153 -13.88 10.78 2.35
C SER A 153 -14.37 12.18 2.76
N ARG A 154 -15.25 12.26 3.75
CA ARG A 154 -15.98 13.49 4.15
C ARG A 154 -16.81 14.07 3.01
N ARG A 155 -17.41 13.19 2.19
CA ARG A 155 -18.30 13.57 1.11
C ARG A 155 -19.73 13.28 1.49
N ASP A 156 -20.59 14.27 1.31
CA ASP A 156 -22.03 14.07 1.41
C ASP A 156 -22.53 13.33 0.16
N LEU A 157 -23.58 12.53 0.34
CA LEU A 157 -24.19 11.76 -0.76
C LEU A 157 -24.57 12.65 -1.96
N ASP A 158 -25.06 13.86 -1.72
CA ASP A 158 -25.45 14.80 -2.78
C ASP A 158 -24.25 15.31 -3.57
N ASN A 159 -23.07 15.45 -2.92
CA ASN A 159 -21.83 15.85 -3.59
C ASN A 159 -21.14 14.71 -4.34
N ILE A 160 -21.50 13.46 -4.04
CA ILE A 160 -20.95 12.28 -4.73
C ILE A 160 -21.44 12.22 -6.18
N VAL A 161 -22.67 12.65 -6.43
CA VAL A 161 -23.29 12.68 -7.76
C VAL A 161 -22.52 13.58 -8.74
N GLN A 162 -21.94 14.68 -8.26
CA GLN A 162 -21.22 15.65 -9.10
C GLN A 162 -19.80 15.22 -9.48
N GLY A 163 -19.22 14.22 -8.79
CA GLY A 163 -17.82 13.81 -8.96
C GLY A 163 -17.59 12.42 -9.60
N THR A 164 -18.65 11.70 -9.93
CA THR A 164 -18.53 10.36 -10.53
C THR A 164 -18.26 10.46 -12.03
N ARG A 165 -17.06 10.03 -12.46
CA ARG A 165 -16.68 9.84 -13.88
C ARG A 165 -17.38 8.64 -14.53
N VAL A 166 -18.37 8.06 -13.90
CA VAL A 166 -19.13 6.91 -14.41
C VAL A 166 -20.35 7.47 -15.12
N ASN A 167 -20.63 6.99 -16.32
CA ASN A 167 -21.92 7.20 -17.00
C ASN A 167 -23.02 6.92 -15.97
N VAL A 168 -23.79 7.95 -15.64
CA VAL A 168 -24.92 7.82 -14.73
C VAL A 168 -25.88 6.85 -15.40
N ASN A 169 -25.94 5.62 -14.87
CA ASN A 169 -27.01 4.72 -15.27
C ASN A 169 -28.27 5.24 -14.59
N GLU A 170 -29.14 5.88 -15.34
CA GLU A 170 -30.37 6.53 -14.87
C GLU A 170 -31.34 5.56 -14.17
N GLU A 171 -31.14 4.24 -14.36
CA GLU A 171 -31.97 3.19 -13.76
C GLU A 171 -31.58 2.84 -12.30
N LYS A 172 -30.40 3.25 -11.82
CA LYS A 172 -30.01 3.02 -10.43
C LYS A 172 -30.89 3.80 -9.45
N GLN A 173 -31.15 3.21 -8.27
CA GLN A 173 -31.92 3.89 -7.20
C GLN A 173 -31.23 5.17 -6.71
N HIS A 174 -29.88 5.19 -6.76
CA HIS A 174 -29.08 6.36 -6.47
C HIS A 174 -27.79 6.34 -7.32
N PRO A 175 -27.31 7.45 -7.88
CA PRO A 175 -26.08 7.49 -8.70
C PRO A 175 -24.82 6.99 -8.00
N GLY A 176 -24.76 7.13 -6.68
CA GLY A 176 -23.64 6.62 -5.85
C GLY A 176 -23.68 5.11 -5.59
N ASP A 177 -24.78 4.42 -5.92
CA ASP A 177 -24.87 2.97 -5.73
C ASP A 177 -23.85 2.26 -6.61
N PHE A 178 -23.21 1.23 -6.07
CA PHE A 178 -22.12 0.53 -6.75
C PHE A 178 -22.39 -0.97 -6.85
N ALA A 179 -21.86 -1.58 -7.90
CA ALA A 179 -22.06 -2.99 -8.14
C ALA A 179 -21.28 -3.86 -7.15
N LEU A 180 -21.95 -4.84 -6.57
CA LEU A 180 -21.41 -5.93 -5.78
C LEU A 180 -21.20 -7.18 -6.64
N TRP A 181 -22.16 -7.44 -7.55
CA TRP A 181 -22.11 -8.49 -8.54
C TRP A 181 -22.57 -7.92 -9.88
N LYS A 182 -21.76 -8.09 -10.91
CA LYS A 182 -22.05 -7.61 -12.26
C LYS A 182 -22.48 -8.80 -13.11
N LYS A 183 -23.64 -8.72 -13.74
CA LYS A 183 -24.06 -9.68 -14.79
C LYS A 183 -23.01 -9.70 -15.90
N SER A 184 -22.54 -10.88 -16.27
CA SER A 184 -21.59 -11.04 -17.38
C SER A 184 -22.30 -10.87 -18.71
N LYS A 185 -21.62 -10.22 -19.65
CA LYS A 185 -22.03 -10.11 -21.05
C LYS A 185 -21.66 -11.40 -21.77
N GLU A 186 -22.17 -11.53 -23.00
CA GLU A 186 -21.76 -12.60 -23.88
C GLU A 186 -20.24 -12.56 -24.13
N ASN A 187 -19.60 -13.72 -24.04
CA ASN A 187 -18.15 -13.90 -24.17
C ASN A 187 -17.29 -13.29 -23.06
N GLU A 188 -17.88 -12.79 -21.96
CA GLU A 188 -17.13 -12.44 -20.76
C GLU A 188 -16.97 -13.65 -19.81
N PRO A 189 -15.90 -13.71 -19.02
CA PRO A 189 -15.78 -14.69 -17.95
C PRO A 189 -16.92 -14.52 -16.94
N PHE A 190 -17.40 -15.64 -16.39
CA PHE A 190 -18.48 -15.63 -15.42
C PHE A 190 -18.36 -16.75 -14.40
N TRP A 191 -18.97 -16.53 -13.26
CA TRP A 191 -19.24 -17.53 -12.22
C TRP A 191 -20.74 -17.63 -11.98
N ASN A 192 -21.19 -18.83 -11.59
CA ASN A 192 -22.59 -19.04 -11.22
C ASN A 192 -22.84 -18.41 -9.84
N SER A 193 -23.96 -17.73 -9.70
CA SER A 193 -24.42 -17.14 -8.45
C SER A 193 -25.93 -17.24 -8.32
N PRO A 194 -26.53 -17.00 -7.14
CA PRO A 194 -27.99 -16.93 -6.98
C PRO A 194 -28.66 -15.90 -7.88
N TRP A 195 -27.92 -14.87 -8.34
CA TRP A 195 -28.42 -13.79 -9.19
C TRP A 195 -28.17 -14.03 -10.68
N GLY A 196 -27.60 -15.20 -11.01
CA GLY A 196 -27.25 -15.60 -12.38
C GLY A 196 -25.76 -15.57 -12.65
N LYS A 197 -25.39 -15.73 -13.93
CA LYS A 197 -24.01 -15.68 -14.39
C LYS A 197 -23.46 -14.25 -14.31
N GLY A 198 -22.31 -14.09 -13.60
CA GLY A 198 -21.72 -12.78 -13.38
C GLY A 198 -20.33 -12.84 -12.81
N ARG A 199 -19.84 -11.70 -12.36
CA ARG A 199 -18.52 -11.50 -11.74
C ARG A 199 -18.58 -10.46 -10.64
N PRO A 200 -17.60 -10.45 -9.69
CA PRO A 200 -17.62 -9.50 -8.58
C PRO A 200 -17.48 -8.05 -9.05
N GLY A 201 -18.07 -7.15 -8.28
CA GLY A 201 -17.73 -5.74 -8.32
C GLY A 201 -16.36 -5.51 -7.65
N TRP A 202 -15.65 -4.48 -8.07
CA TRP A 202 -14.27 -4.21 -7.60
C TRP A 202 -14.15 -4.01 -6.08
N HIS A 203 -15.18 -3.44 -5.43
CA HIS A 203 -15.07 -3.05 -4.02
C HIS A 203 -15.32 -4.22 -3.06
N ILE A 204 -16.09 -5.23 -3.48
CA ILE A 204 -16.44 -6.37 -2.62
C ILE A 204 -15.27 -7.34 -2.41
N GLU A 205 -14.32 -7.36 -3.36
CA GLU A 205 -13.17 -8.25 -3.32
C GLU A 205 -12.36 -8.07 -2.04
N CYS A 206 -11.91 -6.84 -1.76
CA CYS A 206 -11.08 -6.53 -0.60
C CYS A 206 -11.85 -6.73 0.72
N SER A 207 -13.13 -6.33 0.78
CA SER A 207 -13.96 -6.58 1.96
C SER A 207 -14.08 -8.06 2.27
N SER A 208 -14.30 -8.90 1.23
CA SER A 208 -14.36 -10.35 1.37
C SER A 208 -13.02 -10.94 1.84
N MET A 209 -11.91 -10.53 1.20
CA MET A 209 -10.58 -11.01 1.53
C MET A 209 -10.16 -10.64 2.96
N VAL A 210 -10.49 -9.43 3.44
CA VAL A 210 -10.24 -9.07 4.85
C VAL A 210 -11.04 -9.98 5.78
N MET A 211 -12.33 -10.17 5.51
CA MET A 211 -13.17 -11.02 6.36
C MET A 211 -12.73 -12.48 6.40
N SER A 212 -12.37 -13.04 5.24
CA SER A 212 -11.95 -14.44 5.15
C SER A 212 -10.61 -14.72 5.83
N ASN A 213 -9.69 -13.73 5.85
CA ASN A 213 -8.34 -13.90 6.38
C ASN A 213 -8.16 -13.35 7.80
N PHE A 214 -8.86 -12.26 8.17
CA PHE A 214 -8.64 -11.55 9.43
C PHE A 214 -9.90 -11.45 10.31
N GLY A 215 -11.07 -11.79 9.77
CA GLY A 215 -12.34 -11.65 10.46
C GLY A 215 -12.94 -10.26 10.30
N ASP A 216 -13.69 -9.81 11.32
CA ASP A 216 -14.53 -8.61 11.21
C ASP A 216 -13.75 -7.29 11.11
N SER A 217 -12.48 -7.27 11.50
CA SER A 217 -11.66 -6.06 11.59
C SER A 217 -10.18 -6.34 11.36
N VAL A 218 -9.46 -5.35 10.84
CA VAL A 218 -8.02 -5.37 10.62
C VAL A 218 -7.34 -4.20 11.37
N ASP A 219 -6.08 -4.38 11.82
CA ASP A 219 -5.39 -3.32 12.56
C ASP A 219 -5.03 -2.13 11.66
N PHE A 220 -4.45 -2.41 10.49
CA PHE A 220 -4.08 -1.41 9.49
C PHE A 220 -4.64 -1.80 8.13
N HIS A 221 -5.34 -0.86 7.51
CA HIS A 221 -5.84 -0.99 6.15
C HIS A 221 -5.41 0.23 5.33
N GLY A 222 -5.06 0.03 4.06
CA GLY A 222 -4.76 1.19 3.24
C GLY A 222 -4.22 0.91 1.85
N GLY A 223 -3.69 1.97 1.25
CA GLY A 223 -3.19 2.02 -0.12
C GLY A 223 -2.89 3.44 -0.56
N GLY A 224 -2.90 3.71 -1.86
CA GLY A 224 -2.77 5.06 -2.39
C GLY A 224 -3.94 5.96 -1.99
N LEU A 225 -3.70 7.26 -1.87
CA LEU A 225 -4.73 8.25 -1.55
C LEU A 225 -5.90 8.27 -2.55
N ASP A 226 -5.68 7.84 -3.79
CA ASP A 226 -6.71 7.71 -4.83
C ASP A 226 -7.71 6.58 -4.55
N LEU A 227 -7.36 5.60 -3.73
CA LEU A 227 -8.27 4.55 -3.27
C LEU A 227 -9.20 5.01 -2.14
N LEU A 228 -8.90 6.12 -1.46
CA LEU A 228 -9.71 6.63 -0.35
C LEU A 228 -11.17 6.74 -0.75
N PHE A 229 -11.44 7.27 -1.95
CA PHE A 229 -12.77 7.33 -2.54
C PHE A 229 -12.71 7.00 -4.04
N PRO A 230 -13.61 6.12 -4.54
CA PRO A 230 -14.71 5.48 -3.81
C PRO A 230 -14.34 4.15 -3.13
N HIS A 231 -13.14 3.56 -3.37
CA HIS A 231 -12.86 2.17 -3.07
C HIS A 231 -12.92 1.86 -1.57
N HIS A 232 -12.10 2.50 -0.75
CA HIS A 232 -12.06 2.25 0.69
C HIS A 232 -13.33 2.71 1.42
N GLU A 233 -13.99 3.78 0.95
CA GLU A 233 -15.30 4.19 1.46
C GLU A 233 -16.33 3.07 1.26
N ASN A 234 -16.34 2.44 0.07
CA ASN A 234 -17.25 1.36 -0.25
C ASN A 234 -16.92 0.07 0.54
N GLU A 235 -15.65 -0.21 0.78
CA GLU A 235 -15.24 -1.33 1.63
C GLU A 235 -15.74 -1.15 3.09
N ILE A 236 -15.63 0.06 3.62
CA ILE A 236 -16.19 0.40 4.94
C ILE A 236 -17.70 0.16 4.94
N ALA A 237 -18.39 0.68 3.93
CA ALA A 237 -19.84 0.57 3.86
C ALA A 237 -20.30 -0.89 3.84
N GLN A 238 -19.65 -1.73 3.03
CA GLN A 238 -19.93 -3.16 2.90
C GLN A 238 -19.67 -3.92 4.20
N SER A 239 -18.47 -3.76 4.74
CA SER A 239 -18.00 -4.56 5.88
C SER A 239 -18.74 -4.19 7.17
N GLU A 240 -18.90 -2.88 7.44
CA GLU A 240 -19.60 -2.42 8.61
C GLU A 240 -21.13 -2.58 8.52
N ALA A 241 -21.71 -2.73 7.32
CA ALA A 241 -23.11 -3.11 7.17
C ALA A 241 -23.38 -4.54 7.67
N ILE A 242 -22.41 -5.45 7.54
CA ILE A 242 -22.55 -6.83 8.02
C ILE A 242 -22.20 -6.96 9.49
N THR A 243 -21.10 -6.35 9.93
CA THR A 243 -20.48 -6.63 11.23
C THR A 243 -20.95 -5.70 12.34
N ASP A 244 -21.47 -4.51 12.00
CA ASP A 244 -21.74 -3.42 12.92
C ASP A 244 -20.50 -2.99 13.75
N LYS A 245 -19.29 -3.33 13.26
CA LYS A 245 -18.00 -3.04 13.89
C LYS A 245 -17.15 -2.18 12.96
N ARG A 246 -16.21 -1.44 13.55
CA ARG A 246 -15.20 -0.69 12.78
C ARG A 246 -14.35 -1.67 11.94
N PHE A 247 -14.31 -1.45 10.63
CA PHE A 247 -13.65 -2.35 9.68
C PHE A 247 -12.13 -2.33 9.81
N ALA A 248 -11.52 -1.15 10.00
CA ALA A 248 -10.09 -1.04 10.27
C ALA A 248 -9.81 -0.09 11.44
N ASN A 249 -8.85 -0.46 12.29
CA ASN A 249 -8.42 0.37 13.41
C ASN A 249 -7.70 1.64 12.95
N PHE A 250 -6.86 1.49 11.91
CA PHE A 250 -6.13 2.60 11.27
C PHE A 250 -6.25 2.52 9.75
N TRP A 251 -6.66 3.62 9.12
CA TRP A 251 -6.64 3.81 7.69
C TRP A 251 -5.40 4.60 7.29
N ILE A 252 -4.49 3.95 6.57
CA ILE A 252 -3.22 4.52 6.13
C ILE A 252 -3.27 4.77 4.62
N HIS A 253 -3.09 6.04 4.23
CA HIS A 253 -3.04 6.40 2.82
C HIS A 253 -1.72 7.10 2.50
N ASN A 254 -1.00 6.55 1.52
CA ASN A 254 0.19 7.21 1.00
C ASN A 254 -0.17 8.25 -0.06
N GLY A 255 0.64 9.30 -0.14
CA GLY A 255 0.52 10.36 -1.13
C GLY A 255 0.67 9.83 -2.56
N LEU A 256 0.26 10.66 -3.52
CA LEU A 256 0.35 10.31 -4.93
C LEU A 256 1.74 10.57 -5.47
N LEU A 257 2.16 9.76 -6.43
CA LEU A 257 3.35 10.03 -7.21
C LEU A 257 2.95 10.81 -8.48
N LYS A 258 3.67 11.90 -8.74
CA LYS A 258 3.43 12.82 -9.87
C LYS A 258 4.63 12.82 -10.79
N ILE A 259 4.41 13.14 -12.06
CA ILE A 259 5.45 13.56 -13.01
C ILE A 259 5.24 15.05 -13.24
N SER A 260 6.21 15.88 -12.92
CA SER A 260 6.03 17.32 -12.87
C SER A 260 4.85 17.73 -11.98
N GLU A 261 4.01 18.67 -12.39
CA GLU A 261 2.83 19.07 -11.61
C GLU A 261 1.63 18.14 -11.80
N ASP A 262 1.64 17.24 -12.80
CA ASP A 262 0.52 16.36 -13.12
C ASP A 262 0.55 15.04 -12.35
N LYS A 263 -0.65 14.55 -11.98
CA LYS A 263 -0.79 13.22 -11.36
C LYS A 263 -0.40 12.14 -12.37
N MET A 264 0.48 11.22 -11.95
CA MET A 264 0.79 10.02 -12.72
C MET A 264 -0.45 9.10 -12.81
N SER A 265 -0.92 8.81 -14.03
CA SER A 265 -2.01 7.87 -14.24
C SER A 265 -1.92 7.16 -15.59
N LYS A 266 -2.38 5.90 -15.64
CA LYS A 266 -2.41 5.12 -16.89
C LYS A 266 -3.37 5.70 -17.92
N SER A 267 -4.46 6.32 -17.49
CA SER A 267 -5.48 6.91 -18.37
C SER A 267 -4.98 8.14 -19.13
N THR A 268 -4.03 8.88 -18.58
CA THR A 268 -3.41 10.05 -19.22
C THR A 268 -2.15 9.72 -20.01
N GLY A 269 -1.70 8.46 -19.97
CA GLY A 269 -0.41 8.05 -20.57
C GLY A 269 0.83 8.61 -19.85
N ASN A 270 0.64 9.35 -18.76
CA ASN A 270 1.68 10.01 -17.98
C ASN A 270 2.05 9.15 -16.78
N PHE A 271 2.81 8.06 -17.00
CA PHE A 271 3.31 7.18 -15.92
C PHE A 271 4.67 6.58 -16.28
N ILE A 272 5.50 6.39 -15.27
CA ILE A 272 6.80 5.71 -15.41
C ILE A 272 6.66 4.30 -14.85
N ARG A 273 6.93 3.30 -15.69
CA ARG A 273 6.97 1.90 -15.25
C ARG A 273 8.15 1.68 -14.32
N LEU A 274 7.92 0.92 -13.26
CA LEU A 274 8.99 0.62 -12.31
C LEU A 274 10.20 -0.04 -12.99
N ARG A 275 9.95 -1.00 -13.88
CA ARG A 275 11.01 -1.69 -14.63
C ARG A 275 11.84 -0.78 -15.52
N ASP A 276 11.27 0.34 -15.99
CA ASP A 276 12.01 1.31 -16.80
C ASP A 276 12.83 2.24 -15.90
N ALA A 277 12.30 2.65 -14.76
CA ALA A 277 13.07 3.39 -13.75
C ALA A 277 14.26 2.57 -13.20
N LEU A 278 14.09 1.25 -13.04
CA LEU A 278 15.15 0.33 -12.59
C LEU A 278 16.28 0.11 -13.63
N LYS A 279 16.08 0.49 -14.91
CA LYS A 279 17.16 0.52 -15.90
C LYS A 279 18.09 1.72 -15.74
N ILE A 280 17.58 2.81 -15.16
CA ILE A 280 18.25 4.11 -15.02
C ILE A 280 18.82 4.28 -13.60
N HIS A 281 18.07 3.84 -12.59
CA HIS A 281 18.40 4.05 -11.19
C HIS A 281 18.58 2.74 -10.45
N THR A 282 19.48 2.72 -9.47
CA THR A 282 19.61 1.57 -8.56
C THR A 282 18.38 1.44 -7.66
N PRO A 283 18.03 0.20 -7.24
CA PRO A 283 16.94 -0.03 -6.30
C PRO A 283 17.04 0.82 -5.03
N ASN A 284 18.22 0.90 -4.44
CA ASN A 284 18.48 1.70 -3.25
C ASN A 284 18.26 3.21 -3.48
N ALA A 285 18.63 3.75 -4.66
CA ALA A 285 18.41 5.16 -4.98
C ALA A 285 16.92 5.49 -5.08
N LEU A 286 16.13 4.63 -5.74
CA LEU A 286 14.68 4.77 -5.82
C LEU A 286 14.02 4.68 -4.43
N ARG A 287 14.43 3.70 -3.62
CA ARG A 287 13.91 3.55 -2.24
C ARG A 287 14.23 4.78 -1.41
N PHE A 288 15.49 5.22 -1.45
CA PHE A 288 15.94 6.37 -0.68
C PHE A 288 15.18 7.65 -1.08
N TRP A 289 15.01 7.87 -2.37
CA TRP A 289 14.21 8.99 -2.89
C TRP A 289 12.75 8.93 -2.38
N MET A 290 12.08 7.79 -2.50
CA MET A 290 10.70 7.64 -2.04
C MET A 290 10.55 7.86 -0.54
N LEU A 291 11.53 7.41 0.27
CA LEU A 291 11.51 7.53 1.74
C LEU A 291 12.00 8.89 2.25
N SER A 292 12.62 9.71 1.40
CA SER A 292 13.07 11.06 1.75
C SER A 292 11.93 12.06 1.90
N SER A 293 10.72 11.70 1.46
CA SER A 293 9.49 12.45 1.73
C SER A 293 8.61 11.68 2.72
N HIS A 294 7.82 12.41 3.52
CA HIS A 294 6.86 11.75 4.39
C HIS A 294 5.82 11.02 3.54
N TYR A 295 5.47 9.77 3.90
CA TYR A 295 4.63 8.90 3.08
C TYR A 295 3.27 9.52 2.70
N ARG A 296 2.71 10.41 3.52
CA ARG A 296 1.44 11.11 3.23
C ARG A 296 1.56 12.25 2.22
N ASN A 297 2.77 12.73 1.97
CA ASN A 297 2.98 13.80 1.00
C ASN A 297 3.00 13.23 -0.42
N PRO A 298 2.53 14.00 -1.41
CA PRO A 298 2.82 13.65 -2.79
C PRO A 298 4.33 13.72 -3.04
N ILE A 299 4.84 12.83 -3.89
CA ILE A 299 6.22 12.88 -4.35
C ILE A 299 6.25 13.14 -5.85
N VAL A 300 7.24 13.91 -6.30
CA VAL A 300 7.44 14.23 -7.71
C VAL A 300 8.64 13.44 -8.21
N TYR A 301 8.47 12.74 -9.34
CA TYR A 301 9.59 12.11 -10.01
C TYR A 301 10.48 13.16 -10.65
N ASP A 302 11.75 13.13 -10.25
CA ASP A 302 12.77 14.04 -10.73
C ASP A 302 14.13 13.32 -10.71
N GLU A 303 14.73 13.16 -11.88
CA GLU A 303 15.99 12.42 -12.05
C GLU A 303 17.15 13.11 -11.34
N ASP A 304 17.19 14.45 -11.32
CA ASP A 304 18.27 15.19 -10.65
C ASP A 304 18.19 15.02 -9.13
N ILE A 305 16.97 15.01 -8.58
CA ILE A 305 16.76 14.72 -7.16
C ILE A 305 17.21 13.29 -6.85
N ILE A 306 16.81 12.29 -7.64
CA ILE A 306 17.20 10.87 -7.43
C ILE A 306 18.73 10.73 -7.53
N ASN A 307 19.37 11.36 -8.50
CA ASN A 307 20.83 11.35 -8.66
C ASN A 307 21.55 12.01 -7.49
N SER A 308 21.05 13.14 -7.00
CA SER A 308 21.57 13.81 -5.80
C SER A 308 21.48 12.92 -4.56
N GLN A 309 20.34 12.27 -4.36
CA GLN A 309 20.12 11.37 -3.24
C GLN A 309 20.95 10.08 -3.35
N SER A 310 21.21 9.59 -4.55
CA SER A 310 22.15 8.48 -4.78
C SER A 310 23.57 8.82 -4.29
N LYS A 311 24.03 10.08 -4.50
CA LYS A 311 25.31 10.56 -3.95
C LYS A 311 25.29 10.62 -2.42
N ALA A 312 24.18 11.06 -1.83
CA ALA A 312 24.02 11.08 -0.38
C ALA A 312 24.04 9.67 0.23
N LEU A 313 23.37 8.71 -0.43
CA LEU A 313 23.37 7.31 -0.02
C LEU A 313 24.80 6.70 -0.03
N ARG A 314 25.63 7.04 -1.01
CA ARG A 314 27.04 6.60 -1.03
C ARG A 314 27.81 7.04 0.20
N LYS A 315 27.59 8.27 0.67
CA LYS A 315 28.25 8.77 1.91
C LYS A 315 27.86 7.95 3.14
N LEU A 316 26.59 7.49 3.24
CA LEU A 316 26.17 6.58 4.31
C LEU A 316 26.88 5.23 4.18
N LYS A 317 26.94 4.70 2.96
CA LYS A 317 27.60 3.44 2.67
C LYS A 317 29.09 3.50 3.00
N ASP A 318 29.82 4.54 2.62
CA ASP A 318 31.25 4.71 2.89
C ASP A 318 31.55 4.64 4.39
N SER A 319 30.65 5.15 5.26
CA SER A 319 30.81 5.09 6.71
C SER A 319 30.72 3.66 7.27
N THR A 320 30.11 2.71 6.53
CA THR A 320 29.99 1.31 6.95
C THR A 320 31.19 0.44 6.56
N PHE A 321 32.02 0.88 5.60
CA PHE A 321 33.15 0.11 5.07
C PHE A 321 34.51 0.58 5.57
N ASN A 322 34.58 1.67 6.35
CA ASN A 322 35.87 2.15 6.82
C ASN A 322 36.47 1.19 7.84
N THR A 323 37.59 0.54 7.49
CA THR A 323 38.28 -0.48 8.30
C THR A 323 39.46 0.06 9.12
N SER A 324 39.71 1.37 9.08
CA SER A 324 40.91 1.98 9.65
C SER A 324 41.11 1.78 11.16
N THR A 325 40.11 1.19 11.84
CA THR A 325 40.11 1.04 13.32
C THR A 325 40.10 -0.40 13.84
N GLU A 326 40.20 -1.44 13.00
CA GLU A 326 40.27 -2.83 13.49
C GLU A 326 41.47 -3.11 14.41
N LYS A 327 42.51 -2.26 14.36
CA LYS A 327 43.73 -2.41 15.15
C LYS A 327 43.87 -1.42 16.34
N LYS A 328 42.90 -0.48 16.54
CA LYS A 328 42.99 0.50 17.63
C LYS A 328 42.06 0.12 18.77
N CYS A 329 42.62 -0.32 19.90
CA CYS A 329 41.90 -0.58 21.14
C CYS A 329 41.54 0.74 21.86
N GLY A 330 40.82 1.65 21.19
CA GLY A 330 40.26 2.82 21.84
C GLY A 330 38.94 2.49 22.56
N ASN A 331 38.55 3.30 23.55
CA ASN A 331 37.27 3.16 24.21
C ASN A 331 36.13 3.20 23.18
N PRO A 332 35.11 2.31 23.28
CA PRO A 332 33.99 2.32 22.36
C PRO A 332 33.21 3.64 22.48
N SER A 333 32.84 4.22 21.36
CA SER A 333 31.90 5.36 21.32
C SER A 333 30.48 4.90 21.63
N ASP A 334 29.73 5.70 22.39
CA ASP A 334 28.34 5.40 22.70
C ASP A 334 27.42 5.98 21.56
N PHE A 335 26.80 5.09 20.82
CA PHE A 335 25.87 5.44 19.74
C PHE A 335 24.38 5.17 20.12
N ASN A 336 24.09 4.77 21.36
CA ASN A 336 22.74 4.36 21.78
C ASN A 336 21.71 5.49 21.67
N GLY A 337 22.13 6.74 21.78
CA GLY A 337 21.26 7.91 21.60
C GLY A 337 20.60 7.97 20.21
N PHE A 338 21.31 7.54 19.16
CA PHE A 338 20.77 7.54 17.78
C PHE A 338 19.64 6.53 17.58
N ARG A 339 19.72 5.35 18.22
CA ARG A 339 18.62 4.38 18.21
C ARG A 339 17.32 4.98 18.75
N LYS A 340 17.39 5.60 19.94
CA LYS A 340 16.23 6.25 20.58
C LYS A 340 15.66 7.37 19.72
N LEU A 341 16.54 8.15 19.07
CA LEU A 341 16.11 9.23 18.20
C LEU A 341 15.43 8.73 16.91
N PHE A 342 15.98 7.67 16.29
CA PHE A 342 15.37 6.99 15.16
C PHE A 342 13.99 6.45 15.52
N GLU A 343 13.87 5.71 16.62
CA GLU A 343 12.60 5.18 17.12
C GLU A 343 11.58 6.30 17.39
N LYS A 344 12.00 7.39 18.02
CA LYS A 344 11.14 8.56 18.25
C LYS A 344 10.53 9.11 16.97
N HIS A 345 11.31 9.16 15.89
CA HIS A 345 10.81 9.64 14.60
C HIS A 345 9.92 8.62 13.89
N MET A 346 10.28 7.34 13.92
CA MET A 346 9.44 6.29 13.35
C MET A 346 8.14 6.10 14.15
N ASP A 347 8.17 6.28 15.46
CA ASP A 347 6.99 6.24 16.34
C ASP A 347 6.01 7.40 16.08
N ASP A 348 6.45 8.45 15.42
CA ASP A 348 5.63 9.60 15.05
C ASP A 348 5.20 9.52 13.59
N ASP A 349 4.33 8.54 13.29
CA ASP A 349 3.68 8.41 11.98
C ASP A 349 4.65 8.03 10.85
N LEU A 350 5.56 7.09 11.15
CA LEU A 350 6.58 6.62 10.19
C LEU A 350 7.33 7.79 9.51
N ASN A 351 7.84 8.72 10.30
CA ASN A 351 8.55 9.89 9.78
C ASN A 351 9.92 9.50 9.21
N THR A 352 9.91 8.83 8.07
CA THR A 352 11.12 8.33 7.40
C THR A 352 12.10 9.44 7.04
N PRO A 353 11.70 10.66 6.60
CA PRO A 353 12.65 11.75 6.36
C PRO A 353 13.49 12.09 7.60
N LYS A 354 12.84 12.20 8.77
CA LYS A 354 13.56 12.47 10.02
C LYS A 354 14.37 11.26 10.48
N ALA A 355 13.88 10.04 10.28
CA ALA A 355 14.65 8.83 10.56
C ALA A 355 15.91 8.75 9.69
N ILE A 356 15.83 9.10 8.41
CA ILE A 356 16.98 9.21 7.50
C ILE A 356 17.97 10.27 7.98
N SER A 357 17.51 11.43 8.48
CA SER A 357 18.45 12.44 9.01
C SER A 357 19.28 11.89 10.19
N VAL A 358 18.70 11.03 11.02
CA VAL A 358 19.43 10.36 12.11
C VAL A 358 20.52 9.42 11.57
N LEU A 359 20.30 8.75 10.42
CA LEU A 359 21.34 7.93 9.79
C LEU A 359 22.55 8.80 9.37
N PHE A 360 22.31 9.99 8.83
CA PHE A 360 23.40 10.92 8.47
C PHE A 360 24.12 11.47 9.68
N ASP A 361 23.41 11.78 10.76
CA ASP A 361 24.04 12.27 11.98
C ASP A 361 24.87 11.15 12.64
N LEU A 362 24.39 9.91 12.64
CA LEU A 362 25.17 8.75 13.08
C LEU A 362 26.42 8.54 12.19
N SER A 363 26.29 8.67 10.88
CA SER A 363 27.41 8.59 9.92
C SER A 363 28.48 9.65 10.21
N LYS A 364 28.07 10.89 10.49
CA LYS A 364 29.02 11.97 10.88
C LYS A 364 29.75 11.64 12.17
N GLU A 365 29.05 11.12 13.20
CA GLU A 365 29.66 10.77 14.46
C GLU A 365 30.61 9.56 14.33
N ILE A 366 30.28 8.58 13.49
CA ILE A 366 31.18 7.48 13.11
C ILE A 366 32.47 8.06 12.49
N ASN A 367 32.37 8.95 11.51
CA ASN A 367 33.55 9.56 10.84
C ASN A 367 34.40 10.39 11.81
N LYS A 368 33.78 11.11 12.74
CA LYS A 368 34.48 11.81 13.82
C LYS A 368 35.22 10.84 14.74
N ALA A 369 34.57 9.76 15.18
CA ALA A 369 35.17 8.73 15.99
C ALA A 369 36.37 8.06 15.29
N ILE A 370 36.34 7.91 13.96
CA ILE A 370 37.45 7.45 13.14
C ILE A 370 38.64 8.41 13.27
N SER A 371 38.40 9.71 13.10
CA SER A 371 39.48 10.73 13.20
C SER A 371 40.11 10.78 14.62
N GLU A 372 39.33 10.44 15.63
CA GLU A 372 39.78 10.36 17.04
C GLU A 372 40.41 9.00 17.38
N GLY A 373 40.50 8.07 16.46
CA GLY A 373 41.10 6.73 16.68
C GLY A 373 40.28 5.80 17.58
N LYS A 374 38.97 6.05 17.73
CA LYS A 374 38.04 5.27 18.56
C LYS A 374 37.53 4.03 17.83
N ASN A 375 36.97 3.06 18.57
CA ASN A 375 36.32 1.90 18.00
C ASN A 375 34.91 2.29 17.51
N ILE A 376 34.62 2.01 16.24
CA ILE A 376 33.39 2.39 15.57
C ILE A 376 32.46 1.21 15.21
N LYS A 377 32.85 -0.02 15.52
CA LYS A 377 32.13 -1.23 15.11
C LYS A 377 30.66 -1.22 15.52
N SER A 378 30.37 -0.79 16.75
CA SER A 378 28.99 -0.66 17.26
C SER A 378 28.17 0.37 16.48
N GLY A 379 28.78 1.51 16.10
CA GLY A 379 28.15 2.54 15.28
C GLY A 379 27.84 2.05 13.87
N GLN A 380 28.79 1.37 13.22
CA GLN A 380 28.58 0.78 11.88
C GLN A 380 27.48 -0.28 11.90
N ASN A 381 27.45 -1.18 12.89
CA ASN A 381 26.39 -2.16 13.04
C ASN A 381 25.03 -1.49 13.26
N LEU A 382 24.97 -0.46 14.11
CA LEU A 382 23.75 0.31 14.33
C LEU A 382 23.27 1.01 13.04
N LEU A 383 24.17 1.63 12.28
CA LEU A 383 23.82 2.29 11.02
C LEU A 383 23.21 1.31 10.03
N LYS A 384 23.81 0.13 9.86
CA LYS A 384 23.28 -0.95 8.99
C LYS A 384 21.93 -1.46 9.49
N GLU A 385 21.79 -1.69 10.79
CA GLU A 385 20.53 -2.14 11.41
C GLU A 385 19.40 -1.14 11.15
N LEU A 386 19.61 0.15 11.46
CA LEU A 386 18.58 1.17 11.30
C LEU A 386 18.22 1.41 9.80
N ALA A 387 19.22 1.37 8.91
CA ALA A 387 18.98 1.46 7.47
C ALA A 387 18.14 0.27 6.95
N SER A 388 18.40 -0.95 7.46
CA SER A 388 17.67 -2.16 7.07
C SER A 388 16.17 -2.12 7.43
N ILE A 389 15.80 -1.40 8.50
CA ILE A 389 14.40 -1.17 8.88
C ILE A 389 13.68 -0.38 7.78
N LEU A 390 14.37 0.56 7.14
CA LEU A 390 13.87 1.31 5.99
C LEU A 390 14.01 0.53 4.66
N GLY A 391 14.57 -0.68 4.70
CA GLY A 391 14.87 -1.49 3.53
C GLY A 391 16.01 -0.93 2.68
N ILE A 392 16.83 -0.05 3.23
CA ILE A 392 18.02 0.49 2.59
C ILE A 392 19.18 -0.45 2.87
N ASP A 393 19.76 -1.01 1.80
CA ASP A 393 20.93 -1.87 1.88
C ASP A 393 22.21 -1.01 1.81
N LEU A 394 23.01 -1.07 2.87
CA LEU A 394 24.31 -0.40 2.95
C LEU A 394 25.49 -1.37 2.76
N GLU A 395 25.23 -2.64 2.45
CA GLU A 395 26.29 -3.67 2.27
C GLU A 395 26.63 -3.91 0.82
N ASN A 396 25.63 -3.81 -0.08
CA ASN A 396 25.80 -4.08 -1.54
C ASN A 396 25.85 -2.84 -2.42
#